data_4e1854f3641a7199456c531c0b0de586
#
_entry.id   4e1854f3641a7199456c531c0b0de586
#
_cell.length_a   1.000
_cell.length_b   1.000
_cell.length_c   1.000
_cell.angle_alpha   90.00
_cell.angle_beta   90.00
_cell.angle_gamma   90.00
#
_symmetry.space_group_name_H-M   'P 1'
#
loop_
_entity.id
_entity.type
_entity.pdbx_description
1 polymer ?
#
loop_
_entity_poly.entity_id
_entity_poly.type
_entity_poly.pdbx_seq_one_letter_code
_entity_poly.pdbx_strand_id
1 'polypeptide(L)'
;LPDLAFRGVFHRDEGYYYFRNVGNRVLIGGARNEDFPGETTMEMGTSARIQEALERVLREEILAGQDYVVAHRWSGLMGMPSQKVPVQRWVSNRIYASVGLGGMGVALAPMHALSAVADFKKA
;
A
#
# COMPACT_ATOMS: atom_id res chain seq x y z
N LEU A 1 -10.90 -19.79 -4.75
CA LEU A 1 -11.51 -19.64 -6.07
C LEU A 1 -10.92 -20.69 -6.99
N PRO A 2 -11.72 -21.53 -7.69
CA PRO A 2 -11.20 -22.66 -8.46
C PRO A 2 -10.29 -22.21 -9.60
N ASP A 3 -10.69 -21.21 -10.39
CA ASP A 3 -9.85 -20.65 -11.46
C ASP A 3 -10.07 -19.16 -11.57
N LEU A 4 -9.03 -18.38 -11.29
CA LEU A 4 -9.04 -16.94 -11.55
C LEU A 4 -8.78 -16.70 -13.04
N ALA A 5 -9.63 -15.92 -13.67
CA ALA A 5 -9.52 -15.57 -15.08
C ALA A 5 -8.30 -14.66 -15.40
N PHE A 6 -7.54 -14.26 -14.40
CA PHE A 6 -6.41 -13.34 -14.55
C PHE A 6 -5.19 -13.78 -13.74
N ARG A 7 -4.02 -13.36 -14.22
CA ARG A 7 -2.74 -13.47 -13.49
C ARG A 7 -1.96 -12.18 -13.68
N GLY A 8 -1.46 -11.61 -12.58
CA GLY A 8 -0.64 -10.40 -12.63
C GLY A 8 -0.93 -9.45 -11.48
N VAL A 9 -0.39 -8.24 -11.62
CA VAL A 9 -0.61 -7.09 -10.72
C VAL A 9 -1.33 -6.03 -11.51
N PHE A 10 -2.42 -5.53 -10.99
CA PHE A 10 -3.31 -4.60 -11.66
C PHE A 10 -3.52 -3.35 -10.81
N HIS A 11 -3.64 -2.23 -11.47
CA HIS A 11 -4.06 -0.96 -10.88
C HIS A 11 -5.32 -0.46 -11.56
N ARG A 12 -6.18 0.20 -10.80
CA ARG A 12 -7.40 0.84 -11.24
C ARG A 12 -7.50 2.22 -10.59
N ASP A 13 -8.17 3.15 -11.25
CA ASP A 13 -8.43 4.49 -10.75
C ASP A 13 -7.12 5.20 -10.33
N GLU A 14 -6.26 5.44 -11.31
CA GLU A 14 -4.95 6.10 -11.12
C GLU A 14 -4.05 5.46 -10.06
N GLY A 15 -4.28 4.17 -9.75
CA GLY A 15 -3.54 3.43 -8.73
C GLY A 15 -4.13 3.52 -7.32
N TYR A 16 -5.30 4.14 -7.15
CA TYR A 16 -6.00 4.14 -5.86
C TYR A 16 -6.51 2.76 -5.47
N TYR A 17 -6.78 1.89 -6.43
CA TYR A 17 -7.05 0.48 -6.18
C TYR A 17 -5.96 -0.36 -6.83
N TYR A 18 -5.54 -1.37 -6.14
CA TYR A 18 -4.58 -2.34 -6.67
C TYR A 18 -4.98 -3.74 -6.26
N PHE A 19 -4.79 -4.70 -7.16
CA PHE A 19 -5.09 -6.09 -6.88
C PHE A 19 -4.18 -7.03 -7.64
N ARG A 20 -4.07 -8.24 -7.14
CA ARG A 20 -3.31 -9.33 -7.77
C ARG A 20 -3.86 -10.67 -7.36
N ASN A 21 -3.56 -11.70 -8.12
CA ASN A 21 -3.73 -13.06 -7.66
C ASN A 21 -2.57 -13.49 -6.75
N VAL A 22 -2.89 -14.32 -5.76
CA VAL A 22 -1.93 -15.03 -4.89
C VAL A 22 -2.38 -16.49 -4.87
N GLY A 23 -1.80 -17.31 -5.74
CA GLY A 23 -2.34 -18.63 -6.04
C GLY A 23 -3.77 -18.51 -6.59
N ASN A 24 -4.71 -19.19 -5.94
CA ASN A 24 -6.15 -19.15 -6.24
C ASN A 24 -6.93 -18.10 -5.41
N ARG A 25 -6.25 -17.15 -4.82
CA ARG A 25 -6.86 -16.05 -4.03
C ARG A 25 -6.64 -14.72 -4.71
N VAL A 26 -7.48 -13.75 -4.40
CA VAL A 26 -7.31 -12.35 -4.77
C VAL A 26 -6.89 -11.55 -3.55
N LEU A 27 -5.83 -10.79 -3.68
CA LEU A 27 -5.46 -9.72 -2.78
C LEU A 27 -5.89 -8.41 -3.42
N ILE A 28 -6.66 -7.60 -2.71
CA ILE A 28 -7.06 -6.27 -3.14
C ILE A 28 -6.78 -5.26 -2.02
N GLY A 29 -6.39 -4.05 -2.39
CA GLY A 29 -6.13 -2.97 -1.44
C GLY A 29 -6.27 -1.60 -2.08
N GLY A 30 -6.11 -0.57 -1.25
CA GLY A 30 -6.23 0.83 -1.67
C GLY A 30 -7.53 1.47 -1.21
N ALA A 31 -8.22 2.17 -2.10
CA ALA A 31 -9.49 2.88 -1.89
C ALA A 31 -9.40 4.10 -0.94
N ARG A 32 -8.21 4.60 -0.58
CA ARG A 32 -8.09 5.75 0.33
C ARG A 32 -8.73 7.04 -0.23
N ASN A 33 -8.91 7.14 -1.54
CA ASN A 33 -9.61 8.24 -2.20
C ASN A 33 -11.10 8.32 -1.84
N GLU A 34 -11.68 7.25 -1.35
CA GLU A 34 -13.07 7.24 -0.87
C GLU A 34 -13.24 8.01 0.44
N ASP A 35 -12.17 8.15 1.22
CA ASP A 35 -12.20 8.89 2.49
C ASP A 35 -10.83 9.46 2.87
N PHE A 36 -10.34 10.43 2.12
CA PHE A 36 -9.05 11.06 2.42
C PHE A 36 -8.93 11.62 3.85
N PRO A 37 -9.97 12.30 4.41
CA PRO A 37 -9.89 12.76 5.78
C PRO A 37 -9.78 11.64 6.81
N GLY A 38 -10.59 10.58 6.68
CA GLY A 38 -10.57 9.44 7.59
C GLY A 38 -9.31 8.60 7.47
N GLU A 39 -8.74 8.49 6.26
CA GLU A 39 -7.50 7.77 6.00
C GLU A 39 -6.23 8.59 6.35
N THR A 40 -6.37 9.88 6.71
CA THR A 40 -5.29 10.72 7.22
C THR A 40 -5.22 10.58 8.74
N THR A 41 -4.64 9.50 9.22
CA THR A 41 -4.63 9.13 10.63
C THR A 41 -3.32 8.48 11.05
N MET A 42 -3.05 8.46 12.35
CA MET A 42 -1.99 7.67 12.99
C MET A 42 -2.56 6.45 13.74
N GLU A 43 -3.86 6.24 13.67
CA GLU A 43 -4.52 5.12 14.32
C GLU A 43 -4.54 3.90 13.40
N MET A 44 -4.28 2.73 13.98
CA MET A 44 -4.37 1.45 13.27
C MET A 44 -5.82 0.96 13.30
N GLY A 45 -6.30 0.46 12.18
CA GLY A 45 -7.64 -0.11 12.10
C GLY A 45 -8.15 -0.18 10.67
N THR A 46 -9.25 -0.90 10.48
CA THR A 46 -9.94 -0.95 9.19
C THR A 46 -11.17 -0.05 9.24
N SER A 47 -11.37 0.74 8.20
CA SER A 47 -12.56 1.57 8.01
C SER A 47 -13.65 0.78 7.27
N ALA A 48 -14.87 0.81 7.76
CA ALA A 48 -16.01 0.17 7.07
C ALA A 48 -16.21 0.72 5.68
N ARG A 49 -16.08 2.04 5.50
CA ARG A 49 -16.20 2.73 4.22
C ARG A 49 -15.18 2.22 3.19
N ILE A 50 -13.93 2.07 3.60
CA ILE A 50 -12.89 1.53 2.72
C ILE A 50 -13.13 0.06 2.41
N GLN A 51 -13.52 -0.74 3.40
CA GLN A 51 -13.83 -2.15 3.19
C GLN A 51 -15.00 -2.35 2.21
N GLU A 52 -16.06 -1.57 2.32
CA GLU A 52 -17.20 -1.60 1.40
C GLU A 52 -16.79 -1.21 -0.02
N ALA A 53 -15.94 -0.20 -0.17
CA ALA A 53 -15.43 0.22 -1.48
C ALA A 53 -14.60 -0.89 -2.14
N LEU A 54 -13.70 -1.53 -1.39
CA LEU A 54 -12.91 -2.67 -1.89
C LEU A 54 -13.80 -3.86 -2.26
N GLU A 55 -14.78 -4.19 -1.42
CA GLU A 55 -15.71 -5.29 -1.71
C GLU A 55 -16.61 -5.01 -2.90
N ARG A 56 -17.02 -3.76 -3.11
CA ARG A 56 -17.78 -3.37 -4.29
C ARG A 56 -16.99 -3.67 -5.56
N VAL A 57 -15.74 -3.22 -5.65
CA VAL A 57 -14.86 -3.47 -6.80
C VAL A 57 -14.63 -4.97 -6.98
N LEU A 58 -14.41 -5.70 -5.88
CA LEU A 58 -14.19 -7.14 -5.90
C LEU A 58 -15.42 -7.87 -6.47
N ARG A 59 -16.62 -7.55 -5.99
CA ARG A 59 -17.88 -8.19 -6.37
C ARG A 59 -18.36 -7.82 -7.78
N GLU A 60 -18.21 -6.56 -8.15
CA GLU A 60 -18.81 -6.03 -9.39
C GLU A 60 -17.88 -6.14 -10.59
N GLU A 61 -16.56 -6.10 -10.38
CA GLU A 61 -15.59 -6.03 -11.46
C GLU A 61 -14.64 -7.24 -11.50
N ILE A 62 -14.03 -7.58 -10.37
CA ILE A 62 -12.94 -8.58 -10.36
C ILE A 62 -13.48 -10.02 -10.34
N LEU A 63 -14.47 -10.26 -9.51
CA LEU A 63 -15.09 -11.57 -9.29
C LEU A 63 -16.58 -11.58 -9.66
N ALA A 64 -16.97 -10.79 -10.65
CA ALA A 64 -18.35 -10.66 -11.06
C ALA A 64 -19.02 -12.02 -11.30
N GLY A 65 -20.10 -12.29 -10.54
CA GLY A 65 -20.85 -13.55 -10.62
C GLY A 65 -20.19 -14.76 -9.96
N GLN A 66 -19.10 -14.55 -9.20
CA GLN A 66 -18.44 -15.64 -8.46
C GLN A 66 -18.67 -15.49 -6.96
N ASP A 67 -18.98 -16.57 -6.28
CA ASP A 67 -19.01 -16.63 -4.83
C ASP A 67 -17.61 -16.62 -4.25
N TYR A 68 -17.39 -15.85 -3.19
CA TYR A 68 -16.11 -15.79 -2.49
C TYR A 68 -16.29 -15.58 -0.99
N VAL A 69 -15.25 -15.90 -0.25
CA VAL A 69 -15.16 -15.65 1.19
C VAL A 69 -13.95 -14.76 1.46
N VAL A 70 -14.15 -13.70 2.23
CA VAL A 70 -13.05 -12.83 2.68
C VAL A 70 -12.31 -13.55 3.81
N ALA A 71 -11.09 -13.98 3.55
CA ALA A 71 -10.29 -14.72 4.52
C ALA A 71 -9.57 -13.80 5.51
N HIS A 72 -9.13 -12.62 5.07
CA HIS A 72 -8.36 -11.69 5.90
C HIS A 72 -8.71 -10.25 5.56
N ARG A 73 -8.68 -9.40 6.60
CA ARG A 73 -8.75 -7.94 6.48
C ARG A 73 -7.63 -7.35 7.34
N TRP A 74 -6.95 -6.36 6.81
CA TRP A 74 -5.91 -5.65 7.55
C TRP A 74 -5.75 -4.24 7.03
N SER A 75 -5.07 -3.42 7.78
CA SER A 75 -4.62 -2.09 7.40
C SER A 75 -3.16 -1.87 7.82
N GLY A 76 -2.58 -0.78 7.37
CA GLY A 76 -1.24 -0.39 7.77
C GLY A 76 -1.02 1.10 7.56
N LEU A 77 -0.27 1.73 8.44
CA LEU A 77 0.10 3.13 8.30
C LEU A 77 1.17 3.29 7.24
N MET A 78 0.96 4.22 6.34
CA MET A 78 1.89 4.53 5.26
C MET A 78 2.40 5.98 5.42
N GLY A 79 3.71 6.14 5.56
CA GLY A 79 4.32 7.47 5.63
C GLY A 79 4.22 8.19 4.30
N MET A 80 3.41 9.25 4.26
CA MET A 80 3.22 10.12 3.09
C MET A 80 3.84 11.49 3.37
N PRO A 81 5.05 11.78 2.86
CA PRO A 81 5.63 13.11 3.01
C PRO A 81 4.86 14.14 2.18
N SER A 82 4.74 15.36 2.70
CA SER A 82 3.97 16.43 2.07
C SER A 82 4.43 16.78 0.65
N GLN A 83 5.72 16.67 0.39
CA GLN A 83 6.31 16.93 -0.93
C GLN A 83 6.41 15.67 -1.81
N LYS A 84 5.89 14.53 -1.37
CA LYS A 84 6.02 13.23 -2.04
C LYS A 84 7.47 12.79 -2.30
N VAL A 85 8.41 13.34 -1.54
CA VAL A 85 9.84 13.00 -1.59
C VAL A 85 10.21 12.31 -0.28
N PRO A 86 10.80 11.12 -0.32
CA PRO A 86 11.27 10.44 0.88
C PRO A 86 12.26 11.28 1.68
N VAL A 87 12.24 11.13 2.98
CA VAL A 87 13.14 11.82 3.90
C VAL A 87 14.35 10.94 4.18
N GLN A 88 15.55 11.46 3.88
CA GLN A 88 16.83 10.83 4.21
C GLN A 88 17.74 11.84 4.87
N ARG A 89 17.98 11.69 6.17
CA ARG A 89 18.84 12.62 6.92
C ARG A 89 19.22 12.12 8.30
N TRP A 90 20.28 12.68 8.86
CA TRP A 90 20.56 12.63 10.28
C TRP A 90 19.50 13.44 11.05
N VAL A 91 18.86 12.82 12.03
CA VAL A 91 17.91 13.44 12.96
C VAL A 91 18.65 13.89 14.22
N SER A 92 19.67 13.15 14.60
CA SER A 92 20.61 13.48 15.68
C SER A 92 21.97 12.85 15.36
N ASN A 93 22.94 13.04 16.24
CA ASN A 93 24.28 12.44 16.11
C ASN A 93 24.29 10.89 16.16
N ARG A 94 23.15 10.25 16.47
CA ARG A 94 23.02 8.78 16.61
C ARG A 94 21.85 8.20 15.84
N ILE A 95 21.01 9.04 15.23
CA ILE A 95 19.80 8.58 14.57
C ILE A 95 19.77 9.12 13.13
N TYR A 96 19.78 8.20 12.19
CA TYR A 96 19.56 8.49 10.78
C TYR A 96 18.14 8.03 10.39
N ALA A 97 17.37 8.89 9.75
CA ALA A 97 16.05 8.59 9.25
C ALA A 97 16.08 8.36 7.73
N SER A 98 15.48 7.26 7.28
CA SER A 98 15.18 6.98 5.88
C SER A 98 13.73 6.48 5.81
N VAL A 99 12.80 7.40 5.60
CA VAL A 99 11.36 7.18 5.81
C VAL A 99 10.52 7.91 4.75
N GLY A 100 9.21 7.65 4.77
CA GLY A 100 8.26 8.35 3.91
C GLY A 100 8.30 7.89 2.45
N LEU A 101 8.44 6.58 2.22
CA LEU A 101 8.53 6.01 0.87
C LEU A 101 7.19 5.99 0.11
N GLY A 102 6.09 6.42 0.74
CA GLY A 102 4.81 6.70 0.08
C GLY A 102 4.21 5.55 -0.72
N GLY A 103 4.35 4.30 -0.24
CA GLY A 103 3.90 3.10 -0.95
C GLY A 103 4.92 2.55 -1.96
N MET A 104 6.00 3.26 -2.26
CA MET A 104 7.03 2.87 -3.23
C MET A 104 8.23 2.16 -2.59
N GLY A 105 8.10 1.73 -1.33
CA GLY A 105 9.21 1.18 -0.53
C GLY A 105 9.94 0.02 -1.19
N VAL A 106 9.24 -0.92 -1.78
CA VAL A 106 9.86 -2.08 -2.45
C VAL A 106 10.78 -1.66 -3.60
N ALA A 107 10.38 -0.66 -4.37
CA ALA A 107 11.17 -0.15 -5.50
C ALA A 107 12.32 0.78 -5.04
N LEU A 108 12.08 1.63 -4.05
CA LEU A 108 13.00 2.69 -3.65
C LEU A 108 13.99 2.28 -2.56
N ALA A 109 13.64 1.31 -1.69
CA ALA A 109 14.46 0.94 -0.54
C ALA A 109 15.90 0.55 -0.88
N PRO A 110 16.22 -0.18 -1.96
CA PRO A 110 17.60 -0.52 -2.29
C PRO A 110 18.47 0.72 -2.53
N MET A 111 17.96 1.69 -3.28
CA MET A 111 18.69 2.94 -3.56
C MET A 111 18.84 3.79 -2.29
N HIS A 112 17.79 3.87 -1.47
CA HIS A 112 17.83 4.56 -0.18
C HIS A 112 18.83 3.92 0.79
N ALA A 113 18.94 2.61 0.80
CA ALA A 113 19.94 1.90 1.62
C ALA A 113 21.38 2.24 1.18
N LEU A 114 21.65 2.25 -0.12
CA LEU A 114 22.97 2.64 -0.66
C LEU A 114 23.32 4.09 -0.28
N SER A 115 22.38 5.01 -0.41
CA SER A 115 22.57 6.41 -0.04
C SER A 115 22.84 6.55 1.46
N ALA A 116 22.07 5.87 2.31
CA ALA A 116 22.30 5.85 3.75
C ALA A 116 23.71 5.37 4.13
N VAL A 117 24.16 4.26 3.53
CA VAL A 117 25.53 3.74 3.75
C VAL A 117 26.60 4.74 3.34
N ALA A 118 26.37 5.49 2.23
CA ALA A 118 27.30 6.52 1.81
C ALA A 118 27.38 7.68 2.81
N ASP A 119 26.26 8.07 3.40
CA ASP A 119 26.21 9.12 4.42
C ASP A 119 26.86 8.69 5.74
N PHE A 120 26.69 7.41 6.13
CA PHE A 120 27.38 6.86 7.31
C PHE A 120 28.90 6.83 7.16
N LYS A 121 29.42 6.68 5.95
CA LYS A 121 30.87 6.69 5.69
C LYS A 121 31.49 8.07 5.73
N LYS A 122 30.68 9.14 5.66
CA LYS A 122 31.13 10.55 5.72
C LYS A 122 31.02 11.15 7.11
N ALA A 123 30.28 10.50 8.01
CA ALA A 123 30.06 10.95 9.38
C ALA A 123 31.14 10.42 10.35
#